data_c494812fb290186ec827691eb1d4202b
#
_entry.id   c494812fb290186ec827691eb1d4202b
#
_cell.length_a   1.000
_cell.length_b   1.000
_cell.length_c   1.000
_cell.angle_alpha   90.00
_cell.angle_beta   90.00
_cell.angle_gamma   90.00
#
_symmetry.space_group_name_H-M   'P 1'
#
loop_
_entity.id
_entity.type
_entity.pdbx_description
1 polymer ?
#
loop_
_entity_poly.entity_id
_entity_poly.type
_entity_poly.pdbx_seq_one_letter_code
_entity_poly.pdbx_strand_id
1 'polypeptide(L)'
;MWETRALELNNQDIWNWSSVCNLVRYASQHGFNTIVVGQADLFGKLVSPKGYTPFHYNDSVSSQQRARCVYLNRLAMYCREQGLRFYLQAKELGFPTELLLSHKYLLDNQQGILFDVDFWSRWLTDKIRGVCQGIPALTGLIIALSSTDGLLPITRPKWDINARDEPENARQPSQSFVLYRRCFQALSQVVSAQNKHLVLRVFPASNDDLGTVLDAIEPLPPTVSVSIKLTPERFWPAFPNNPALLQVTLRDVWVDIDLAGEEVGWGVMPFLRIDELKGRLLWCQSANPRITGAICKTSWESVDNHWIPETLSECNLFACSQLLGHGAGKTQEQLLDLWLAERYGWCPRCFSRPPFSAATGAGNGAALPGDLRPRSRFSPP
;
A
#
# COMPACT_ATOMS: atom_id res chain seq x y z
N MET A 1 -5.28 -11.14 16.89
CA MET A 1 -4.06 -10.44 16.37
C MET A 1 -3.99 -10.66 14.87
N TRP A 2 -3.74 -9.60 14.09
CA TRP A 2 -3.64 -9.68 12.64
C TRP A 2 -2.27 -10.26 12.25
N GLU A 3 -2.25 -11.20 11.29
CA GLU A 3 -1.01 -11.89 10.88
C GLU A 3 -0.06 -10.97 10.10
N THR A 4 -0.63 -10.13 9.25
CA THR A 4 0.12 -9.11 8.51
C THR A 4 -0.27 -7.73 8.98
N ARG A 5 0.73 -6.96 9.39
CA ARG A 5 0.61 -5.56 9.83
C ARG A 5 1.66 -4.78 9.07
N ALA A 6 1.25 -4.23 7.91
CA ALA A 6 2.18 -3.60 6.98
C ALA A 6 2.09 -2.07 7.06
N LEU A 7 3.25 -1.41 6.95
CA LEU A 7 3.34 0.01 6.62
C LEU A 7 3.70 0.18 5.15
N GLU A 8 2.98 1.06 4.46
CA GLU A 8 3.21 1.39 3.05
C GLU A 8 3.75 2.80 2.90
N LEU A 9 4.87 2.93 2.17
CA LEU A 9 5.44 4.18 1.68
C LEU A 9 5.37 4.15 0.14
N ASN A 10 4.73 5.15 -0.48
CA ASN A 10 4.47 5.14 -1.92
C ASN A 10 4.78 6.45 -2.66
N ASN A 11 5.28 7.48 -1.98
CA ASN A 11 5.75 8.71 -2.60
C ASN A 11 7.24 8.61 -3.02
N GLN A 12 7.85 9.70 -3.44
CA GLN A 12 9.25 9.74 -3.89
C GLN A 12 10.25 9.45 -2.76
N ASP A 13 9.83 9.54 -1.48
CA ASP A 13 10.68 9.23 -0.33
C ASP A 13 11.10 7.76 -0.26
N ILE A 14 10.49 6.86 -1.06
CA ILE A 14 11.00 5.49 -1.22
C ILE A 14 12.46 5.43 -1.67
N TRP A 15 12.95 6.48 -2.32
CA TRP A 15 14.35 6.61 -2.78
C TRP A 15 15.24 7.34 -1.79
N ASN A 16 14.69 7.85 -0.70
CA ASN A 16 15.43 8.48 0.39
C ASN A 16 15.74 7.45 1.48
N TRP A 17 17.00 7.04 1.54
CA TRP A 17 17.46 6.03 2.49
C TRP A 17 17.11 6.38 3.94
N SER A 18 17.31 7.63 4.34
CA SER A 18 17.03 8.07 5.70
C SER A 18 15.55 7.95 6.03
N SER A 19 14.67 8.45 5.15
CA SER A 19 13.20 8.39 5.33
C SER A 19 12.72 6.94 5.47
N VAL A 20 13.16 6.06 4.55
CA VAL A 20 12.74 4.66 4.61
C VAL A 20 13.30 3.93 5.83
N CYS A 21 14.53 4.19 6.23
CA CYS A 21 15.09 3.61 7.46
C CYS A 21 14.36 4.09 8.72
N ASN A 22 13.88 5.33 8.74
CA ASN A 22 13.04 5.83 9.83
C ASN A 22 11.71 5.06 9.89
N LEU A 23 11.07 4.84 8.73
CA LEU A 23 9.84 4.03 8.65
C LEU A 23 10.06 2.59 9.12
N VAL A 24 11.15 1.96 8.70
CA VAL A 24 11.52 0.59 9.12
C VAL A 24 11.70 0.51 10.63
N ARG A 25 12.41 1.47 11.23
CA ARG A 25 12.60 1.53 12.69
C ARG A 25 11.27 1.76 13.41
N TYR A 26 10.46 2.70 12.93
CA TYR A 26 9.14 2.95 13.49
C TYR A 26 8.29 1.66 13.44
N ALA A 27 8.25 0.98 12.30
CA ALA A 27 7.51 -0.26 12.15
C ALA A 27 7.94 -1.33 13.15
N SER A 28 9.24 -1.56 13.28
CA SER A 28 9.80 -2.55 14.20
C SER A 28 9.47 -2.23 15.66
N GLN A 29 9.52 -0.95 16.04
CA GLN A 29 9.24 -0.50 17.41
C GLN A 29 7.76 -0.58 17.79
N HIS A 30 6.86 -0.36 16.82
CA HIS A 30 5.42 -0.26 17.06
C HIS A 30 4.62 -1.52 16.66
N GLY A 31 5.29 -2.67 16.50
CA GLY A 31 4.61 -3.96 16.31
C GLY A 31 4.07 -4.21 14.91
N PHE A 32 4.44 -3.41 13.91
CA PHE A 32 4.30 -3.79 12.51
C PHE A 32 5.30 -4.90 12.18
N ASN A 33 5.02 -5.69 11.17
CA ASN A 33 5.88 -6.80 10.78
C ASN A 33 6.19 -6.85 9.28
N THR A 34 5.76 -5.84 8.55
CA THR A 34 5.91 -5.79 7.09
C THR A 34 6.09 -4.34 6.65
N ILE A 35 7.02 -4.13 5.72
CA ILE A 35 7.19 -2.87 4.99
C ILE A 35 6.77 -3.10 3.55
N VAL A 36 5.99 -2.18 3.01
CA VAL A 36 5.62 -2.09 1.60
C VAL A 36 6.17 -0.80 1.04
N VAL A 37 6.92 -0.86 -0.03
CA VAL A 37 7.26 0.32 -0.83
C VAL A 37 6.73 0.15 -2.23
N GLY A 38 6.16 1.21 -2.78
CA GLY A 38 5.51 1.10 -4.07
C GLY A 38 5.35 2.42 -4.79
N GLN A 39 5.22 2.33 -6.10
CA GLN A 39 4.79 3.39 -7.00
C GLN A 39 4.08 2.75 -8.18
N ALA A 40 3.23 3.51 -8.88
CA ALA A 40 2.46 3.00 -10.01
C ALA A 40 3.34 2.33 -11.07
N ASP A 41 4.48 2.93 -11.41
CA ASP A 41 5.42 2.51 -12.46
C ASP A 41 6.72 1.87 -11.92
N LEU A 42 6.72 1.43 -10.65
CA LEU A 42 7.94 0.99 -9.96
C LEU A 42 8.70 -0.09 -10.74
N PHE A 43 8.01 -1.12 -11.21
CA PHE A 43 8.69 -2.24 -11.88
C PHE A 43 9.33 -1.84 -13.21
N GLY A 44 8.76 -0.87 -13.92
CA GLY A 44 9.37 -0.29 -15.12
C GLY A 44 10.67 0.46 -14.83
N LYS A 45 10.79 1.05 -13.64
CA LYS A 45 12.02 1.69 -13.17
C LYS A 45 13.11 0.70 -12.76
N LEU A 46 12.78 -0.58 -12.57
CA LEU A 46 13.70 -1.63 -12.11
C LEU A 46 14.16 -2.54 -13.21
N VAL A 47 13.29 -2.86 -14.17
CA VAL A 47 13.54 -3.89 -15.18
C VAL A 47 12.96 -3.50 -16.53
N SER A 48 13.75 -3.77 -17.55
CA SER A 48 13.33 -3.76 -18.93
C SER A 48 13.54 -5.15 -19.52
N PRO A 49 12.49 -5.92 -19.78
CA PRO A 49 12.61 -7.25 -20.37
C PRO A 49 13.31 -7.20 -21.73
N LYS A 50 14.27 -8.11 -21.92
CA LYS A 50 15.04 -8.18 -23.18
C LYS A 50 14.22 -8.83 -24.28
N GLY A 51 14.49 -8.45 -25.53
CA GLY A 51 13.91 -9.07 -26.73
C GLY A 51 12.58 -8.46 -27.18
N TYR A 52 12.06 -7.46 -26.50
CA TYR A 52 10.78 -6.82 -26.83
C TYR A 52 10.93 -5.49 -27.56
N THR A 53 12.09 -4.86 -27.44
CA THR A 53 12.40 -3.62 -28.16
C THR A 53 13.70 -3.80 -28.96
N PRO A 54 13.79 -3.27 -30.19
CA PRO A 54 15.01 -3.37 -31.01
C PRO A 54 16.11 -2.44 -30.51
N PHE A 55 15.77 -1.47 -29.68
CA PHE A 55 16.74 -0.55 -29.15
C PHE A 55 17.54 -1.20 -28.05
N HIS A 56 18.86 -1.19 -28.20
CA HIS A 56 19.73 -1.42 -27.07
C HIS A 56 19.39 -0.38 -26.01
N TYR A 57 18.88 -0.83 -24.88
CA TYR A 57 18.69 0.06 -23.76
C TYR A 57 19.97 0.83 -23.56
N ASN A 58 19.87 2.15 -23.60
CA ASN A 58 20.99 3.02 -23.31
C ASN A 58 21.64 2.51 -22.02
N ASP A 59 22.97 2.34 -22.02
CA ASP A 59 23.73 1.86 -20.86
C ASP A 59 23.40 2.63 -19.57
N SER A 60 23.02 3.90 -19.74
CA SER A 60 22.55 4.76 -18.66
C SER A 60 21.26 4.21 -18.00
N VAL A 61 20.24 3.82 -18.78
CA VAL A 61 18.98 3.27 -18.25
C VAL A 61 19.24 1.94 -17.53
N SER A 62 20.01 1.05 -18.14
CA SER A 62 20.39 -0.23 -17.53
C SER A 62 21.18 -0.06 -16.23
N SER A 63 22.04 0.96 -16.18
CA SER A 63 22.84 1.29 -14.99
C SER A 63 21.95 1.83 -13.86
N GLN A 64 20.99 2.71 -14.18
CA GLN A 64 20.03 3.22 -13.20
C GLN A 64 19.12 2.11 -12.66
N GLN A 65 18.62 1.22 -13.51
CA GLN A 65 17.81 0.08 -13.10
C GLN A 65 18.60 -0.83 -12.14
N ARG A 66 19.85 -1.16 -12.47
CA ARG A 66 20.72 -1.93 -11.57
C ARG A 66 20.95 -1.23 -10.24
N ALA A 67 21.23 0.07 -10.24
CA ALA A 67 21.43 0.83 -9.02
C ALA A 67 20.19 0.82 -8.12
N ARG A 68 18.99 0.98 -8.71
CA ARG A 68 17.72 0.88 -7.98
C ARG A 68 17.45 -0.51 -7.41
N CYS A 69 17.74 -1.57 -8.19
CA CYS A 69 17.65 -2.95 -7.68
C CYS A 69 18.61 -3.18 -6.50
N VAL A 70 19.86 -2.72 -6.59
CA VAL A 70 20.84 -2.80 -5.49
C VAL A 70 20.34 -2.06 -4.25
N TYR A 71 19.82 -0.85 -4.42
CA TYR A 71 19.21 -0.05 -3.35
C TYR A 71 18.07 -0.80 -2.65
N LEU A 72 17.08 -1.28 -3.43
CA LEU A 72 15.93 -1.98 -2.86
C LEU A 72 16.30 -3.34 -2.26
N ASN A 73 17.27 -4.05 -2.82
CA ASN A 73 17.75 -5.28 -2.21
C ASN A 73 18.46 -5.02 -0.87
N ARG A 74 19.25 -3.96 -0.78
CA ARG A 74 19.83 -3.52 0.50
C ARG A 74 18.75 -3.16 1.51
N LEU A 75 17.70 -2.46 1.08
CA LEU A 75 16.58 -2.12 1.94
C LEU A 75 15.83 -3.37 2.43
N ALA A 76 15.59 -4.35 1.54
CA ALA A 76 14.97 -5.62 1.91
C ALA A 76 15.80 -6.40 2.94
N MET A 77 17.13 -6.37 2.81
CA MET A 77 18.02 -6.97 3.79
C MET A 77 17.95 -6.24 5.14
N TYR A 78 17.95 -4.91 5.13
CA TYR A 78 17.79 -4.11 6.34
C TYR A 78 16.44 -4.37 7.04
N CYS A 79 15.33 -4.47 6.29
CA CYS A 79 14.04 -4.86 6.86
C CYS A 79 14.13 -6.23 7.55
N ARG A 80 14.76 -7.21 6.91
CA ARG A 80 14.95 -8.55 7.48
C ARG A 80 15.78 -8.53 8.77
N GLU A 81 16.83 -7.72 8.84
CA GLU A 81 17.65 -7.51 10.05
C GLU A 81 16.81 -6.93 11.21
N GLN A 82 15.79 -6.12 10.88
CA GLN A 82 14.84 -5.57 11.85
C GLN A 82 13.63 -6.52 12.14
N GLY A 83 13.66 -7.76 11.62
CA GLY A 83 12.59 -8.74 11.80
C GLY A 83 11.34 -8.48 10.95
N LEU A 84 11.46 -7.66 9.90
CA LEU A 84 10.35 -7.25 9.04
C LEU A 84 10.41 -7.93 7.68
N ARG A 85 9.23 -8.25 7.12
CA ARG A 85 9.05 -8.66 5.72
C ARG A 85 9.08 -7.43 4.81
N PHE A 86 9.54 -7.62 3.59
CA PHE A 86 9.64 -6.53 2.61
C PHE A 86 8.90 -6.86 1.32
N TYR A 87 7.98 -6.00 0.93
CA TYR A 87 7.18 -6.12 -0.30
C TYR A 87 7.37 -4.92 -1.21
N LEU A 88 7.33 -5.18 -2.51
CA LEU A 88 7.21 -4.14 -3.52
C LEU A 88 5.79 -4.12 -4.08
N GLN A 89 5.27 -2.91 -4.29
CA GLN A 89 3.95 -2.70 -4.87
C GLN A 89 4.04 -1.91 -6.17
N ALA A 90 3.31 -2.35 -7.17
CA ALA A 90 3.16 -1.62 -8.43
C ALA A 90 1.79 -1.84 -9.07
N LYS A 91 1.39 -0.88 -9.91
CA LYS A 91 0.31 -1.05 -10.87
C LYS A 91 0.93 -1.60 -12.15
N GLU A 92 0.56 -2.78 -12.59
CA GLU A 92 1.11 -3.42 -13.79
C GLU A 92 0.02 -3.55 -14.86
N LEU A 93 0.37 -3.51 -15.98
CA LEU A 93 1.02 -3.74 -17.20
C LEU A 93 1.75 -2.51 -17.83
N GLY A 94 2.54 -1.80 -17.09
CA GLY A 94 3.32 -0.70 -17.66
C GLY A 94 4.36 -1.19 -18.67
N PHE A 95 4.50 -0.47 -19.79
CA PHE A 95 5.47 -0.76 -20.83
C PHE A 95 5.98 0.53 -21.48
N PRO A 96 7.20 0.54 -22.05
CA PRO A 96 7.72 1.69 -22.75
C PRO A 96 7.04 1.86 -24.10
N THR A 97 6.85 3.09 -24.55
CA THR A 97 6.21 3.40 -25.84
C THR A 97 6.90 2.72 -27.03
N GLU A 98 8.22 2.57 -26.96
CA GLU A 98 9.06 1.91 -27.97
C GLU A 98 8.65 0.45 -28.21
N LEU A 99 8.04 -0.21 -27.23
CA LEU A 99 7.50 -1.56 -27.37
C LEU A 99 6.45 -1.61 -28.48
N LEU A 100 5.52 -0.66 -28.52
CA LEU A 100 4.49 -0.58 -29.56
C LEU A 100 5.07 -0.24 -30.93
N LEU A 101 6.14 0.56 -30.99
CA LEU A 101 6.84 0.83 -32.24
C LEU A 101 7.46 -0.44 -32.83
N SER A 102 7.93 -1.34 -31.96
CA SER A 102 8.53 -2.61 -32.36
C SER A 102 7.50 -3.68 -32.70
N HIS A 103 6.33 -3.61 -32.08
CA HIS A 103 5.26 -4.59 -32.21
C HIS A 103 3.98 -3.92 -32.75
N LYS A 104 4.07 -3.33 -33.95
CA LYS A 104 2.96 -2.59 -34.58
C LYS A 104 1.68 -3.43 -34.72
N TYR A 105 1.78 -4.75 -34.77
CA TYR A 105 0.63 -5.66 -34.81
C TYR A 105 -0.22 -5.61 -33.54
N LEU A 106 0.30 -5.05 -32.43
CA LEU A 106 -0.45 -4.80 -31.22
C LEU A 106 -1.31 -3.54 -31.30
N LEU A 107 -1.29 -2.82 -32.41
CA LEU A 107 -2.12 -1.65 -32.65
C LEU A 107 -3.22 -1.95 -33.65
N ASP A 108 -4.43 -1.51 -33.34
CA ASP A 108 -5.52 -1.50 -34.32
C ASP A 108 -5.41 -0.31 -35.30
N ASN A 109 -6.32 -0.24 -36.28
CA ASN A 109 -6.37 0.81 -37.27
C ASN A 109 -6.61 2.22 -36.67
N GLN A 110 -7.07 2.29 -35.40
CA GLN A 110 -7.34 3.54 -34.68
C GLN A 110 -6.26 3.85 -33.64
N GLN A 111 -5.12 3.15 -33.70
CA GLN A 111 -4.03 3.23 -32.72
C GLN A 111 -4.44 2.79 -31.30
N GLY A 112 -5.51 1.99 -31.19
CA GLY A 112 -5.86 1.28 -29.96
C GLY A 112 -4.94 0.09 -29.73
N ILE A 113 -4.62 -0.23 -28.48
CA ILE A 113 -3.75 -1.35 -28.17
C ILE A 113 -4.57 -2.63 -28.18
N LEU A 114 -4.21 -3.56 -29.07
CA LEU A 114 -4.84 -4.86 -29.19
C LEU A 114 -4.49 -5.73 -28.00
N PHE A 115 -5.49 -6.47 -27.57
CA PHE A 115 -5.38 -7.43 -26.50
C PHE A 115 -4.83 -8.77 -27.03
N ASP A 116 -3.51 -8.88 -27.17
CA ASP A 116 -2.83 -10.15 -27.39
C ASP A 116 -2.48 -10.77 -26.02
N VAL A 117 -3.31 -11.74 -25.59
CA VAL A 117 -3.17 -12.38 -24.28
C VAL A 117 -1.80 -13.02 -24.11
N ASP A 118 -1.32 -13.72 -25.13
CA ASP A 118 -0.06 -14.46 -25.04
C ASP A 118 1.14 -13.52 -25.01
N PHE A 119 1.07 -12.41 -25.76
CA PHE A 119 2.11 -11.40 -25.72
C PHE A 119 2.19 -10.74 -24.34
N TRP A 120 1.06 -10.26 -23.83
CA TRP A 120 1.04 -9.52 -22.57
C TRP A 120 1.33 -10.40 -21.35
N SER A 121 0.89 -11.67 -21.37
CA SER A 121 1.24 -12.63 -20.32
C SER A 121 2.74 -12.93 -20.29
N ARG A 122 3.39 -13.06 -21.45
CA ARG A 122 4.84 -13.27 -21.55
C ARG A 122 5.61 -12.04 -21.10
N TRP A 123 5.22 -10.85 -21.58
CA TRP A 123 5.81 -9.57 -21.18
C TRP A 123 5.82 -9.44 -19.66
N LEU A 124 4.65 -9.64 -19.04
CA LEU A 124 4.47 -9.56 -17.60
C LEU A 124 5.34 -10.59 -16.86
N THR A 125 5.35 -11.83 -17.32
CA THR A 125 6.17 -12.91 -16.74
C THR A 125 7.66 -12.55 -16.75
N ASP A 126 8.18 -12.06 -17.87
CA ASP A 126 9.60 -11.74 -18.00
C ASP A 126 9.98 -10.51 -17.16
N LYS A 127 9.08 -9.53 -17.08
CA LYS A 127 9.26 -8.35 -16.24
C LYS A 127 9.31 -8.73 -14.75
N ILE A 128 8.34 -9.50 -14.26
CA ILE A 128 8.26 -9.90 -12.86
C ILE A 128 9.42 -10.83 -12.48
N ARG A 129 9.79 -11.76 -13.36
CA ARG A 129 10.99 -12.59 -13.17
C ARG A 129 12.23 -11.72 -12.99
N GLY A 130 12.41 -10.70 -13.82
CA GLY A 130 13.52 -9.75 -13.74
C GLY A 130 13.54 -8.98 -12.42
N VAL A 131 12.37 -8.52 -11.93
CA VAL A 131 12.25 -7.86 -10.62
C VAL A 131 12.68 -8.79 -9.48
N CYS A 132 12.17 -10.01 -9.45
CA CYS A 132 12.51 -10.99 -8.41
C CYS A 132 14.00 -11.37 -8.42
N GLN A 133 14.60 -11.50 -9.60
CA GLN A 133 16.02 -11.78 -9.76
C GLN A 133 16.91 -10.58 -9.38
N GLY A 134 16.45 -9.37 -9.68
CA GLY A 134 17.16 -8.13 -9.32
C GLY A 134 17.16 -7.84 -7.82
N ILE A 135 16.15 -8.35 -7.09
CA ILE A 135 15.99 -8.11 -5.65
C ILE A 135 15.73 -9.45 -4.93
N PRO A 136 16.76 -10.28 -4.76
CA PRO A 136 16.60 -11.63 -4.18
C PRO A 136 16.08 -11.63 -2.74
N ALA A 137 16.37 -10.59 -1.95
CA ALA A 137 15.92 -10.47 -0.56
C ALA A 137 14.44 -10.12 -0.38
N LEU A 138 13.72 -9.85 -1.47
CA LEU A 138 12.29 -9.54 -1.49
C LEU A 138 11.46 -10.69 -0.89
N THR A 139 10.48 -10.38 -0.04
CA THR A 139 9.54 -11.36 0.50
C THR A 139 8.42 -11.65 -0.50
N GLY A 140 7.86 -10.62 -1.11
CA GLY A 140 6.76 -10.76 -2.05
C GLY A 140 6.45 -9.50 -2.84
N LEU A 141 5.43 -9.60 -3.68
CA LEU A 141 4.95 -8.56 -4.57
C LEU A 141 3.47 -8.29 -4.32
N ILE A 142 3.08 -7.03 -4.35
CA ILE A 142 1.70 -6.58 -4.35
C ILE A 142 1.44 -5.96 -5.72
N ILE A 143 0.55 -6.56 -6.52
CA ILE A 143 0.35 -6.18 -7.91
C ILE A 143 -1.11 -5.85 -8.16
N ALA A 144 -1.37 -4.63 -8.68
CA ALA A 144 -2.68 -4.22 -9.16
C ALA A 144 -2.68 -4.25 -10.70
N LEU A 145 -3.49 -5.11 -11.30
CA LEU A 145 -3.79 -5.06 -12.74
C LEU A 145 -5.00 -4.16 -13.00
N SER A 146 -5.94 -4.12 -12.07
CA SER A 146 -7.14 -3.30 -12.15
C SER A 146 -6.93 -2.04 -11.32
N SER A 147 -6.70 -0.92 -11.95
CA SER A 147 -6.60 0.38 -11.27
C SER A 147 -7.23 1.47 -12.09
N THR A 148 -8.10 2.27 -11.45
CA THR A 148 -8.70 3.46 -12.07
C THR A 148 -7.67 4.54 -12.40
N ASP A 149 -6.57 4.58 -11.66
CA ASP A 149 -5.52 5.61 -11.78
C ASP A 149 -4.39 5.16 -12.71
N GLY A 150 -4.45 3.94 -13.22
CA GLY A 150 -3.41 3.38 -14.08
C GLY A 150 -3.55 3.84 -15.53
N LEU A 151 -2.45 4.28 -16.11
CA LEU A 151 -2.27 4.41 -17.55
C LEU A 151 -2.17 3.02 -18.21
N LEU A 152 -3.06 2.09 -17.85
CA LEU A 152 -3.07 0.75 -18.43
C LEU A 152 -4.11 0.70 -19.55
N PRO A 153 -3.74 1.06 -20.79
CA PRO A 153 -4.67 1.07 -21.91
C PRO A 153 -5.21 -0.32 -22.25
N ILE A 154 -4.60 -1.36 -21.67
CA ILE A 154 -4.96 -2.76 -21.87
C ILE A 154 -6.04 -3.24 -20.90
N THR A 155 -6.18 -2.64 -19.72
CA THR A 155 -7.24 -2.99 -18.76
C THR A 155 -8.60 -2.42 -19.15
N ARG A 156 -8.61 -1.42 -20.06
CA ARG A 156 -9.83 -0.87 -20.70
C ARG A 156 -9.58 -0.75 -22.19
N PRO A 157 -9.60 -1.85 -22.92
CA PRO A 157 -9.42 -1.79 -24.37
C PRO A 157 -10.52 -0.91 -24.99
N LYS A 158 -10.18 -0.18 -26.06
CA LYS A 158 -11.14 0.69 -26.76
C LYS A 158 -12.39 -0.03 -27.24
N TRP A 159 -12.33 -1.34 -27.45
CA TRP A 159 -13.49 -2.15 -27.81
C TRP A 159 -14.51 -2.32 -26.68
N ASP A 160 -14.11 -2.23 -25.39
CA ASP A 160 -15.07 -2.23 -24.28
C ASP A 160 -15.94 -0.98 -24.22
N ILE A 161 -15.46 0.14 -24.81
CA ILE A 161 -16.26 1.37 -24.90
C ILE A 161 -17.42 1.20 -25.87
N ASN A 162 -17.24 0.36 -26.90
CA ASN A 162 -18.28 0.08 -27.92
C ASN A 162 -19.15 -1.13 -27.56
N ALA A 163 -18.70 -1.98 -26.64
CA ALA A 163 -19.45 -3.17 -26.21
C ALA A 163 -20.63 -2.85 -25.27
N ARG A 164 -20.79 -1.59 -24.87
CA ARG A 164 -21.95 -1.15 -24.07
C ARG A 164 -23.28 -1.24 -24.79
N ASP A 165 -23.26 -1.33 -26.13
CA ASP A 165 -24.45 -1.38 -26.97
C ASP A 165 -24.87 -2.80 -27.38
N GLU A 166 -24.13 -3.86 -26.96
CA GLU A 166 -24.55 -5.23 -27.21
C GLU A 166 -25.50 -5.74 -26.12
N PRO A 167 -26.59 -6.43 -26.47
CA PRO A 167 -27.55 -6.93 -25.50
C PRO A 167 -26.91 -7.95 -24.58
N GLU A 168 -27.23 -7.84 -23.29
CA GLU A 168 -26.71 -8.62 -22.16
C GLU A 168 -26.65 -10.15 -22.34
N ASN A 169 -27.47 -10.67 -23.24
CA ASN A 169 -27.63 -12.12 -23.49
C ASN A 169 -26.57 -12.70 -24.46
N ALA A 170 -25.68 -11.88 -25.02
CA ALA A 170 -24.63 -12.32 -25.96
C ALA A 170 -23.22 -12.33 -25.38
N ARG A 171 -23.06 -12.09 -24.07
CA ARG A 171 -21.75 -12.01 -23.41
C ARG A 171 -21.08 -13.38 -23.36
N GLN A 172 -20.23 -13.65 -24.33
CA GLN A 172 -19.04 -14.47 -24.09
C GLN A 172 -18.29 -13.89 -22.89
N PRO A 173 -17.54 -14.71 -22.09
CA PRO A 173 -16.77 -14.18 -20.96
C PRO A 173 -16.00 -12.95 -21.46
N SER A 174 -16.22 -11.83 -20.80
CA SER A 174 -15.75 -10.53 -21.28
C SER A 174 -14.25 -10.66 -21.59
N GLN A 175 -13.78 -10.00 -22.64
CA GLN A 175 -12.36 -10.03 -22.98
C GLN A 175 -11.51 -9.60 -21.77
N SER A 176 -12.04 -8.72 -20.93
CA SER A 176 -11.45 -8.32 -19.65
C SER A 176 -11.26 -9.50 -18.69
N PHE A 177 -12.24 -10.39 -18.55
CA PHE A 177 -12.11 -11.59 -17.74
C PHE A 177 -10.97 -12.50 -18.22
N VAL A 178 -10.89 -12.74 -19.53
CA VAL A 178 -9.82 -13.55 -20.11
C VAL A 178 -8.44 -12.93 -19.86
N LEU A 179 -8.33 -11.59 -20.01
CA LEU A 179 -7.11 -10.85 -19.70
C LEU A 179 -6.71 -11.04 -18.24
N TYR A 180 -7.60 -10.68 -17.31
CA TYR A 180 -7.31 -10.80 -15.89
C TYR A 180 -6.90 -12.21 -15.52
N ARG A 181 -7.66 -13.22 -15.96
CA ARG A 181 -7.38 -14.62 -15.68
C ARG A 181 -5.99 -15.03 -16.17
N ARG A 182 -5.64 -14.70 -17.41
CA ARG A 182 -4.33 -15.07 -17.99
C ARG A 182 -3.18 -14.33 -17.31
N CYS A 183 -3.32 -13.03 -17.08
CA CYS A 183 -2.30 -12.26 -16.38
C CYS A 183 -2.11 -12.73 -14.94
N PHE A 184 -3.20 -12.98 -14.20
CA PHE A 184 -3.10 -13.48 -12.83
C PHE A 184 -2.50 -14.88 -12.76
N GLN A 185 -2.81 -15.78 -13.70
CA GLN A 185 -2.17 -17.09 -13.79
C GLN A 185 -0.66 -16.94 -14.04
N ALA A 186 -0.27 -16.10 -15.00
CA ALA A 186 1.15 -15.83 -15.30
C ALA A 186 1.89 -15.25 -14.08
N LEU A 187 1.29 -14.27 -13.38
CA LEU A 187 1.83 -13.71 -12.14
C LEU A 187 2.01 -14.76 -11.06
N SER A 188 0.96 -15.55 -10.79
CA SER A 188 0.99 -16.60 -9.77
C SER A 188 2.11 -17.60 -10.04
N GLN A 189 2.24 -18.05 -11.29
CA GLN A 189 3.27 -19.02 -11.70
C GLN A 189 4.68 -18.42 -11.55
N VAL A 190 4.93 -17.24 -12.09
CA VAL A 190 6.27 -16.64 -12.04
C VAL A 190 6.71 -16.28 -10.64
N VAL A 191 5.81 -15.73 -9.80
CA VAL A 191 6.14 -15.34 -8.42
C VAL A 191 6.38 -16.57 -7.56
N SER A 192 5.54 -17.60 -7.69
CA SER A 192 5.72 -18.89 -7.00
C SER A 192 7.03 -19.57 -7.40
N ALA A 193 7.37 -19.59 -8.70
CA ALA A 193 8.65 -20.15 -9.18
C ALA A 193 9.89 -19.43 -8.62
N GLN A 194 9.73 -18.20 -8.15
CA GLN A 194 10.80 -17.44 -7.46
C GLN A 194 10.74 -17.58 -5.93
N ASN A 195 9.88 -18.45 -5.39
CA ASN A 195 9.65 -18.62 -3.95
C ASN A 195 9.26 -17.28 -3.26
N LYS A 196 8.42 -16.47 -3.91
CA LYS A 196 7.92 -15.20 -3.40
C LYS A 196 6.42 -15.28 -3.17
N HIS A 197 5.92 -14.45 -2.25
CA HIS A 197 4.49 -14.31 -2.00
C HIS A 197 3.86 -13.33 -2.98
N LEU A 198 2.70 -13.64 -3.52
CA LEU A 198 1.91 -12.77 -4.37
C LEU A 198 0.67 -12.27 -3.63
N VAL A 199 0.47 -10.98 -3.64
CA VAL A 199 -0.76 -10.32 -3.24
C VAL A 199 -1.34 -9.61 -4.46
N LEU A 200 -2.56 -9.95 -4.85
CA LEU A 200 -3.26 -9.26 -5.93
C LEU A 200 -4.09 -8.13 -5.31
N ARG A 201 -3.75 -6.90 -5.64
CA ARG A 201 -4.49 -5.73 -5.19
C ARG A 201 -5.66 -5.48 -6.12
N VAL A 202 -6.86 -5.60 -5.57
CA VAL A 202 -8.12 -5.42 -6.30
C VAL A 202 -8.60 -4.00 -6.10
N PHE A 203 -8.55 -3.23 -7.18
CA PHE A 203 -8.91 -1.82 -7.20
C PHE A 203 -9.72 -1.50 -8.46
N PRO A 204 -10.93 -2.06 -8.55
CA PRO A 204 -11.74 -1.95 -9.77
C PRO A 204 -12.29 -0.54 -9.95
N ALA A 205 -12.63 -0.22 -11.21
CA ALA A 205 -13.27 1.03 -11.56
C ALA A 205 -14.76 1.06 -11.23
N SER A 206 -15.40 -0.13 -11.14
CA SER A 206 -16.82 -0.31 -10.88
C SER A 206 -17.07 -1.62 -10.14
N ASN A 207 -18.28 -1.81 -9.63
CA ASN A 207 -18.69 -3.08 -9.01
C ASN A 207 -18.74 -4.25 -10.01
N ASP A 208 -19.07 -3.98 -11.27
CA ASP A 208 -19.09 -5.02 -12.32
C ASP A 208 -17.67 -5.49 -12.64
N ASP A 209 -16.69 -4.56 -12.69
CA ASP A 209 -15.29 -4.90 -12.81
C ASP A 209 -14.79 -5.72 -11.62
N LEU A 210 -15.32 -5.43 -10.40
CA LEU A 210 -14.95 -6.17 -9.20
C LEU A 210 -15.29 -7.66 -9.32
N GLY A 211 -16.53 -7.99 -9.69
CA GLY A 211 -16.96 -9.38 -9.89
C GLY A 211 -16.07 -10.09 -10.91
N THR A 212 -15.84 -9.47 -12.06
CA THR A 212 -14.96 -9.98 -13.12
C THR A 212 -13.54 -10.27 -12.63
N VAL A 213 -12.98 -9.38 -11.82
CA VAL A 213 -11.62 -9.55 -11.26
C VAL A 213 -11.59 -10.67 -10.23
N LEU A 214 -12.57 -10.75 -9.33
CA LEU A 214 -12.64 -11.81 -8.30
C LEU A 214 -12.84 -13.18 -8.93
N ASP A 215 -13.70 -13.32 -9.94
CA ASP A 215 -13.90 -14.56 -10.70
C ASP A 215 -12.62 -15.02 -11.41
N ALA A 216 -11.84 -14.06 -11.91
CA ALA A 216 -10.55 -14.36 -12.53
C ALA A 216 -9.48 -14.81 -11.52
N ILE A 217 -9.58 -14.38 -10.26
CA ILE A 217 -8.68 -14.76 -9.17
C ILE A 217 -9.05 -16.12 -8.57
N GLU A 218 -10.33 -16.47 -8.54
CA GLU A 218 -10.83 -17.64 -7.84
C GLU A 218 -10.04 -18.94 -8.12
N PRO A 219 -9.70 -19.32 -9.38
CA PRO A 219 -9.01 -20.55 -9.68
C PRO A 219 -7.50 -20.57 -9.35
N LEU A 220 -6.95 -19.45 -8.83
CA LEU A 220 -5.54 -19.40 -8.44
C LEU A 220 -5.28 -20.20 -7.14
N PRO A 221 -4.03 -20.60 -6.87
CA PRO A 221 -3.66 -21.25 -5.61
C PRO A 221 -4.08 -20.43 -4.38
N PRO A 222 -4.55 -21.05 -3.29
CA PRO A 222 -4.94 -20.35 -2.06
C PRO A 222 -3.80 -19.55 -1.40
N THR A 223 -2.54 -19.83 -1.77
CA THR A 223 -1.35 -19.10 -1.32
C THR A 223 -1.24 -17.69 -1.92
N VAL A 224 -2.03 -17.39 -2.94
CA VAL A 224 -2.15 -16.02 -3.47
C VAL A 224 -3.13 -15.26 -2.60
N SER A 225 -2.67 -14.21 -1.94
CA SER A 225 -3.53 -13.31 -1.15
C SER A 225 -4.14 -12.22 -2.02
N VAL A 226 -5.21 -11.61 -1.51
CA VAL A 226 -5.88 -10.46 -2.15
C VAL A 226 -5.82 -9.26 -1.22
N SER A 227 -5.59 -8.07 -1.77
CA SER A 227 -5.70 -6.82 -1.03
C SER A 227 -6.86 -6.00 -1.56
N ILE A 228 -7.71 -5.51 -0.66
CA ILE A 228 -8.93 -4.75 -0.96
C ILE A 228 -9.00 -3.55 -0.03
N LYS A 229 -9.41 -2.39 -0.56
CA LYS A 229 -9.62 -1.19 0.26
C LYS A 229 -10.67 -1.42 1.33
N LEU A 230 -10.47 -0.80 2.47
CA LEU A 230 -11.41 -0.80 3.59
C LEU A 230 -12.74 -0.11 3.24
N THR A 231 -12.72 0.84 2.33
CA THR A 231 -13.87 1.57 1.78
C THR A 231 -14.06 1.28 0.30
N PRO A 232 -15.28 1.36 -0.27
CA PRO A 232 -15.55 0.88 -1.63
C PRO A 232 -14.76 1.60 -2.72
N GLU A 233 -14.73 2.93 -2.73
CA GLU A 233 -14.15 3.71 -3.82
C GLU A 233 -12.89 4.47 -3.38
N ARG A 234 -13.10 5.50 -2.56
CA ARG A 234 -12.06 6.35 -1.99
C ARG A 234 -11.97 6.12 -0.50
N PHE A 235 -10.94 6.68 0.14
CA PHE A 235 -10.76 6.53 1.59
C PHE A 235 -11.55 7.56 2.42
N TRP A 236 -12.72 8.02 1.93
CA TRP A 236 -13.59 8.91 2.68
C TRP A 236 -14.07 8.28 3.99
N PRO A 237 -13.91 8.96 5.13
CA PRO A 237 -14.35 8.44 6.43
C PRO A 237 -15.86 8.15 6.49
N ALA A 238 -16.67 8.91 5.73
CA ALA A 238 -18.12 8.73 5.67
C ALA A 238 -18.60 7.54 4.83
N PHE A 239 -17.71 6.92 4.04
CA PHE A 239 -18.10 5.75 3.24
C PHE A 239 -18.34 4.53 4.11
N PRO A 240 -19.25 3.63 3.70
CA PRO A 240 -19.46 2.36 4.39
C PRO A 240 -18.24 1.46 4.30
N ASN A 241 -18.21 0.38 5.06
CA ASN A 241 -17.24 -0.68 4.87
C ASN A 241 -17.41 -1.31 3.50
N ASN A 242 -16.30 -1.73 2.88
CA ASN A 242 -16.32 -2.28 1.53
C ASN A 242 -16.96 -3.67 1.50
N PRO A 243 -18.11 -3.86 0.83
CA PRO A 243 -18.77 -5.16 0.77
C PRO A 243 -17.95 -6.21 0.00
N ALA A 244 -17.01 -5.81 -0.85
CA ALA A 244 -16.09 -6.72 -1.53
C ALA A 244 -15.25 -7.58 -0.58
N LEU A 245 -15.00 -7.09 0.63
CA LEU A 245 -14.30 -7.83 1.68
C LEU A 245 -15.03 -9.10 2.13
N LEU A 246 -16.33 -9.19 1.89
CA LEU A 246 -17.16 -10.37 2.21
C LEU A 246 -17.14 -11.44 1.12
N GLN A 247 -16.74 -11.09 -0.10
CA GLN A 247 -16.83 -11.96 -1.26
C GLN A 247 -15.65 -12.93 -1.38
N VAL A 248 -14.51 -12.62 -0.77
CA VAL A 248 -13.30 -13.45 -0.84
C VAL A 248 -13.26 -14.43 0.34
N THR A 249 -13.55 -15.71 0.07
CA THR A 249 -13.69 -16.74 1.11
C THR A 249 -12.62 -17.83 1.07
N LEU A 250 -11.88 -17.96 -0.03
CA LEU A 250 -10.95 -19.08 -0.25
C LEU A 250 -9.48 -18.74 0.04
N ARG A 251 -9.15 -17.48 0.28
CA ARG A 251 -7.77 -17.01 0.46
C ARG A 251 -7.67 -15.86 1.43
N ASP A 252 -6.45 -15.58 1.88
CA ASP A 252 -6.20 -14.50 2.81
C ASP A 252 -6.44 -13.14 2.16
N VAL A 253 -7.10 -12.27 2.91
CA VAL A 253 -7.42 -10.91 2.51
C VAL A 253 -6.65 -9.93 3.38
N TRP A 254 -6.01 -8.96 2.73
CA TRP A 254 -5.39 -7.81 3.39
C TRP A 254 -6.23 -6.57 3.10
N VAL A 255 -6.51 -5.80 4.13
CA VAL A 255 -7.27 -4.55 3.98
C VAL A 255 -6.32 -3.37 3.79
N ASP A 256 -6.59 -2.54 2.77
CA ASP A 256 -5.87 -1.29 2.58
C ASP A 256 -6.52 -0.19 3.41
N ILE A 257 -5.72 0.43 4.28
CA ILE A 257 -6.12 1.49 5.21
C ILE A 257 -5.33 2.75 4.89
N ASP A 258 -6.02 3.85 4.61
CA ASP A 258 -5.36 5.13 4.46
C ASP A 258 -5.18 5.80 5.82
N LEU A 259 -3.94 5.95 6.26
CA LEU A 259 -3.53 6.75 7.40
C LEU A 259 -2.79 8.02 6.96
N ALA A 260 -2.58 8.19 5.66
CA ALA A 260 -1.99 9.37 5.05
C ALA A 260 -2.97 10.55 4.98
N GLY A 261 -4.27 10.30 5.07
CA GLY A 261 -5.29 11.32 4.99
C GLY A 261 -5.52 11.85 3.58
N GLU A 262 -5.54 10.96 2.59
CA GLU A 262 -5.81 11.28 1.19
C GLU A 262 -7.00 12.22 1.03
N GLU A 263 -8.10 11.85 1.66
CA GLU A 263 -9.36 12.57 1.55
C GLU A 263 -9.56 13.59 2.69
N VAL A 264 -8.52 13.84 3.50
CA VAL A 264 -8.55 14.80 4.60
C VAL A 264 -7.44 15.84 4.39
N GLY A 265 -7.69 16.77 3.47
CA GLY A 265 -6.74 17.83 3.14
C GLY A 265 -5.39 17.31 2.64
N TRP A 266 -5.37 16.17 1.92
CA TRP A 266 -4.15 15.51 1.43
C TRP A 266 -3.13 15.21 2.53
N GLY A 267 -3.62 14.93 3.74
CA GLY A 267 -2.77 14.64 4.89
C GLY A 267 -2.00 15.85 5.47
N VAL A 268 -2.21 17.04 4.91
CA VAL A 268 -1.54 18.26 5.40
C VAL A 268 -2.15 18.74 6.72
N MET A 269 -3.44 18.52 6.92
CA MET A 269 -4.13 18.88 8.15
C MET A 269 -4.12 17.72 9.15
N PRO A 270 -3.86 17.97 10.44
CA PRO A 270 -4.04 16.95 11.47
C PRO A 270 -5.48 16.46 11.50
N PHE A 271 -5.65 15.15 11.64
CA PHE A 271 -6.96 14.51 11.73
C PHE A 271 -6.92 13.35 12.72
N LEU A 272 -8.08 13.00 13.25
CA LEU A 272 -8.24 11.94 14.22
C LEU A 272 -9.29 10.93 13.73
N ARG A 273 -8.90 9.66 13.59
CA ARG A 273 -9.73 8.58 13.05
C ARG A 273 -9.77 7.33 13.92
N ILE A 274 -9.34 7.40 15.16
CA ILE A 274 -9.13 6.21 16.02
C ILE A 274 -10.41 5.41 16.20
N ASP A 275 -11.53 6.06 16.55
CA ASP A 275 -12.82 5.38 16.77
C ASP A 275 -13.38 4.79 15.47
N GLU A 276 -13.25 5.50 14.35
CA GLU A 276 -13.63 5.00 13.03
C GLU A 276 -12.81 3.75 12.68
N LEU A 277 -11.48 3.84 12.79
CA LEU A 277 -10.59 2.70 12.53
C LEU A 277 -10.93 1.49 13.40
N LYS A 278 -11.15 1.73 14.70
CA LYS A 278 -11.56 0.68 15.63
C LYS A 278 -12.85 0.00 15.20
N GLY A 279 -13.88 0.77 14.85
CA GLY A 279 -15.16 0.24 14.38
C GLY A 279 -15.01 -0.60 13.10
N ARG A 280 -14.24 -0.11 12.12
CA ARG A 280 -13.97 -0.82 10.86
C ARG A 280 -13.17 -2.10 11.05
N LEU A 281 -12.13 -2.07 11.89
CA LEU A 281 -11.32 -3.26 12.17
C LEU A 281 -12.11 -4.35 12.92
N LEU A 282 -12.97 -3.96 13.85
CA LEU A 282 -13.90 -4.87 14.50
C LEU A 282 -14.88 -5.49 13.50
N TRP A 283 -15.43 -4.67 12.60
CA TRP A 283 -16.30 -5.17 11.55
C TRP A 283 -15.56 -6.17 10.66
N CYS A 284 -14.35 -5.88 10.20
CA CYS A 284 -13.55 -6.81 9.41
C CYS A 284 -13.38 -8.17 10.09
N GLN A 285 -13.03 -8.17 11.39
CA GLN A 285 -12.82 -9.40 12.14
C GLN A 285 -14.09 -10.24 12.30
N SER A 286 -15.27 -9.59 12.41
CA SER A 286 -16.54 -10.27 12.54
C SER A 286 -17.13 -10.72 11.19
N ALA A 287 -16.83 -9.98 10.12
CA ALA A 287 -17.47 -10.13 8.83
C ALA A 287 -16.83 -11.25 7.96
N ASN A 288 -15.51 -11.38 8.01
CA ASN A 288 -14.80 -12.37 7.21
C ASN A 288 -13.53 -12.87 7.93
N PRO A 289 -13.47 -14.13 8.36
CA PRO A 289 -12.30 -14.70 9.05
C PRO A 289 -11.05 -14.79 8.15
N ARG A 290 -11.21 -14.63 6.85
CA ARG A 290 -10.08 -14.57 5.90
C ARG A 290 -9.39 -13.22 5.87
N ILE A 291 -9.90 -12.20 6.55
CA ILE A 291 -9.21 -10.93 6.68
C ILE A 291 -8.12 -11.09 7.76
N THR A 292 -6.90 -11.39 7.29
CA THR A 292 -5.74 -11.71 8.14
C THR A 292 -4.68 -10.62 8.14
N GLY A 293 -4.76 -9.65 7.21
CA GLY A 293 -3.74 -8.62 7.05
C GLY A 293 -4.28 -7.21 6.85
N ALA A 294 -3.43 -6.23 7.15
CA ALA A 294 -3.69 -4.82 6.89
C ALA A 294 -2.45 -4.15 6.28
N ILE A 295 -2.68 -3.26 5.31
CA ILE A 295 -1.68 -2.38 4.71
C ILE A 295 -2.05 -0.94 5.08
N CYS A 296 -1.22 -0.30 5.88
CA CYS A 296 -1.43 1.06 6.37
C CYS A 296 -0.60 2.03 5.52
N LYS A 297 -1.26 2.85 4.71
CA LYS A 297 -0.60 3.88 3.89
C LYS A 297 -0.13 5.02 4.77
N THR A 298 1.12 5.39 4.65
CA THR A 298 1.76 6.50 5.40
C THR A 298 2.15 7.68 4.53
N SER A 299 1.92 7.59 3.23
CA SER A 299 2.25 8.63 2.26
C SER A 299 1.32 8.58 1.06
N TRP A 300 1.40 9.59 0.21
CA TRP A 300 0.62 9.77 -0.99
C TRP A 300 1.53 9.86 -2.20
N GLU A 301 1.24 9.15 -3.27
CA GLU A 301 2.07 9.10 -4.47
C GLU A 301 2.34 10.47 -5.11
N SER A 302 1.37 11.38 -5.01
CA SER A 302 1.41 12.71 -5.64
C SER A 302 1.86 13.82 -4.71
N VAL A 303 2.16 13.53 -3.44
CA VAL A 303 2.57 14.54 -2.46
C VAL A 303 3.98 14.22 -1.99
N ASP A 304 4.93 15.00 -2.48
CA ASP A 304 6.33 14.88 -2.07
C ASP A 304 6.51 15.40 -0.64
N ASN A 305 7.47 14.82 0.07
CA ASN A 305 7.80 15.15 1.47
C ASN A 305 6.62 14.99 2.45
N HIS A 306 5.60 14.22 2.09
CA HIS A 306 4.51 13.87 2.99
C HIS A 306 4.94 12.74 3.91
N TRP A 307 5.04 13.05 5.21
CA TRP A 307 5.53 12.13 6.24
C TRP A 307 4.63 12.20 7.47
N ILE A 308 3.87 11.12 7.75
CA ILE A 308 2.96 11.07 8.91
C ILE A 308 3.69 10.95 10.23
N PRO A 309 4.69 10.04 10.39
CA PRO A 309 5.50 10.02 11.60
C PRO A 309 6.09 11.41 11.87
N GLU A 310 6.12 11.81 13.14
CA GLU A 310 6.54 13.13 13.61
C GLU A 310 5.51 14.26 13.44
N THR A 311 4.34 14.00 12.90
CA THR A 311 3.19 14.91 12.89
C THR A 311 2.13 14.51 13.93
N LEU A 312 1.11 15.35 14.13
CA LEU A 312 -0.02 15.00 14.99
C LEU A 312 -0.85 13.84 14.45
N SER A 313 -0.85 13.62 13.14
CA SER A 313 -1.55 12.50 12.49
C SER A 313 -0.90 11.15 12.79
N GLU A 314 0.32 11.12 13.33
CA GLU A 314 0.99 9.90 13.82
C GLU A 314 0.16 9.15 14.88
N CYS A 315 -0.68 9.86 15.64
CA CYS A 315 -1.58 9.22 16.60
C CYS A 315 -2.48 8.14 15.96
N ASN A 316 -2.94 8.34 14.71
CA ASN A 316 -3.72 7.33 13.98
C ASN A 316 -2.88 6.10 13.65
N LEU A 317 -1.61 6.31 13.25
CA LEU A 317 -0.67 5.25 12.93
C LEU A 317 -0.34 4.42 14.18
N PHE A 318 -0.03 5.09 15.29
CA PHE A 318 0.19 4.47 16.59
C PHE A 318 -1.04 3.67 17.05
N ALA A 319 -2.22 4.29 17.03
CA ALA A 319 -3.46 3.64 17.42
C ALA A 319 -3.77 2.42 16.53
N CYS A 320 -3.57 2.54 15.22
CA CYS A 320 -3.76 1.43 14.28
C CYS A 320 -2.84 0.25 14.64
N SER A 321 -1.57 0.50 14.95
CA SER A 321 -0.64 -0.54 15.38
C SER A 321 -1.12 -1.29 16.63
N GLN A 322 -1.62 -0.54 17.63
CA GLN A 322 -2.18 -1.12 18.86
C GLN A 322 -3.43 -1.95 18.58
N LEU A 323 -4.33 -1.45 17.73
CA LEU A 323 -5.55 -2.16 17.35
C LEU A 323 -5.25 -3.47 16.58
N LEU A 324 -4.31 -3.43 15.66
CA LEU A 324 -3.89 -4.60 14.87
C LEU A 324 -3.12 -5.63 15.71
N GLY A 325 -2.28 -5.17 16.63
CA GLY A 325 -1.42 -6.01 17.47
C GLY A 325 -2.11 -6.56 18.71
N HIS A 326 -2.94 -5.77 19.36
CA HIS A 326 -3.51 -6.09 20.69
C HIS A 326 -5.04 -6.14 20.72
N GLY A 327 -5.69 -5.84 19.57
CA GLY A 327 -7.15 -5.82 19.48
C GLY A 327 -7.78 -4.53 20.01
N ALA A 328 -9.12 -4.46 19.91
CA ALA A 328 -9.89 -3.22 20.10
C ALA A 328 -10.32 -2.95 21.55
N GLY A 329 -9.61 -3.48 22.55
CA GLY A 329 -9.99 -3.35 23.96
C GLY A 329 -9.80 -1.94 24.55
N LYS A 330 -8.95 -1.10 23.96
CA LYS A 330 -8.69 0.27 24.44
C LYS A 330 -9.67 1.29 23.82
N THR A 331 -10.00 2.35 24.58
CA THR A 331 -10.76 3.50 24.04
C THR A 331 -9.86 4.44 23.26
N GLN A 332 -10.46 5.37 22.51
CA GLN A 332 -9.73 6.42 21.80
C GLN A 332 -8.86 7.25 22.75
N GLU A 333 -9.41 7.65 23.89
CA GLU A 333 -8.70 8.44 24.90
C GLU A 333 -7.49 7.67 25.44
N GLN A 334 -7.67 6.36 25.75
CA GLN A 334 -6.57 5.53 26.23
C GLN A 334 -5.44 5.39 25.19
N LEU A 335 -5.79 5.28 23.90
CA LEU A 335 -4.80 5.20 22.83
C LEU A 335 -4.07 6.54 22.61
N LEU A 336 -4.80 7.66 22.72
CA LEU A 336 -4.21 8.99 22.68
C LEU A 336 -3.28 9.23 23.86
N ASP A 337 -3.70 8.88 25.08
CA ASP A 337 -2.87 9.03 26.27
C ASP A 337 -1.57 8.21 26.16
N LEU A 338 -1.64 7.01 25.65
CA LEU A 338 -0.46 6.18 25.41
C LEU A 338 0.48 6.80 24.38
N TRP A 339 -0.05 7.29 23.26
CA TRP A 339 0.75 7.96 22.24
C TRP A 339 1.38 9.26 22.76
N LEU A 340 0.62 10.09 23.49
CA LEU A 340 1.14 11.30 24.12
C LEU A 340 2.22 11.02 25.15
N ALA A 341 2.05 9.97 25.94
CA ALA A 341 3.04 9.52 26.91
C ALA A 341 4.35 9.10 26.23
N GLU A 342 4.25 8.32 25.17
CA GLU A 342 5.39 7.81 24.42
C GLU A 342 6.11 8.95 23.64
N ARG A 343 5.34 9.79 22.95
CA ARG A 343 5.87 10.80 22.05
C ARG A 343 6.41 12.04 22.78
N TYR A 344 5.72 12.48 23.85
CA TYR A 344 5.99 13.75 24.54
C TYR A 344 6.31 13.59 26.02
N GLY A 345 6.35 12.37 26.55
CA GLY A 345 6.47 12.14 27.99
C GLY A 345 5.25 12.64 28.79
N TRP A 346 4.11 12.78 28.11
CA TRP A 346 2.89 13.31 28.73
C TRP A 346 2.34 12.32 29.76
N CYS A 347 2.00 12.84 30.97
CA CYS A 347 1.33 12.08 32.01
C CYS A 347 -0.02 12.73 32.34
N PRO A 348 -1.17 12.14 31.92
CA PRO A 348 -2.50 12.69 32.21
C PRO A 348 -2.74 12.93 33.68
N ARG A 349 -2.18 12.08 34.55
CA ARG A 349 -2.30 12.21 36.01
C ARG A 349 -1.57 13.42 36.59
N CYS A 350 -0.58 13.96 35.87
CA CYS A 350 0.16 15.15 36.32
C CYS A 350 -0.62 16.45 36.10
N PHE A 351 -1.64 16.45 35.23
CA PHE A 351 -2.46 17.61 34.87
C PHE A 351 -3.90 17.54 35.38
N SER A 352 -4.29 16.47 36.07
CA SER A 352 -5.64 16.31 36.64
C SER A 352 -5.86 17.13 37.94
N ARG A 353 -4.93 17.97 38.36
CA ARG A 353 -5.21 18.99 39.36
C ARG A 353 -5.66 20.29 38.64
N PRO A 354 -6.91 20.72 38.80
CA PRO A 354 -7.32 22.02 38.28
C PRO A 354 -6.44 23.09 38.93
N PRO A 355 -5.88 24.04 38.16
CA PRO A 355 -5.04 25.12 38.73
C PRO A 355 -5.84 26.18 39.50
N PHE A 356 -7.11 25.97 39.76
CA PHE A 356 -7.96 26.95 40.50
C PHE A 356 -8.90 26.23 41.47
N SER A 357 -8.40 25.87 42.64
CA SER A 357 -9.20 26.04 43.85
C SER A 357 -8.88 27.41 44.36
N ALA A 358 -9.84 28.33 44.26
CA ALA A 358 -9.75 29.60 44.97
C ALA A 358 -9.59 29.32 46.47
N ALA A 359 -8.36 29.32 46.94
CA ALA A 359 -8.07 29.37 48.34
C ALA A 359 -8.20 30.85 48.77
N THR A 360 -9.36 31.18 49.29
CA THR A 360 -9.50 32.30 50.22
C THR A 360 -8.63 32.04 51.45
N GLY A 361 -7.67 32.89 51.70
CA GLY A 361 -7.15 33.10 53.02
C GLY A 361 -5.69 32.77 53.27
N ALA A 362 -4.96 33.85 53.57
CA ALA A 362 -3.80 34.01 54.46
C ALA A 362 -2.43 33.37 54.06
N GLY A 363 -1.57 34.29 53.77
CA GLY A 363 -0.14 34.35 53.70
C GLY A 363 0.71 33.21 54.24
N ASN A 364 1.69 32.90 53.40
CA ASN A 364 3.10 32.86 53.82
C ASN A 364 3.94 32.57 52.56
N GLY A 365 4.96 33.36 52.36
CA GLY A 365 5.86 33.29 51.21
C GLY A 365 6.64 31.99 51.18
N ALA A 366 6.63 31.34 50.04
CA ALA A 366 7.60 30.32 49.71
C ALA A 366 7.96 30.47 48.21
N ALA A 367 9.25 30.49 47.96
CA ALA A 367 9.90 30.75 46.70
C ALA A 367 9.44 29.76 45.59
N LEU A 368 9.30 30.31 44.39
CA LEU A 368 9.13 29.53 43.16
C LEU A 368 10.42 28.75 42.87
N PRO A 369 10.32 27.48 42.52
CA PRO A 369 11.47 26.77 41.94
C PRO A 369 11.62 27.14 40.47
N GLY A 370 12.87 27.41 40.12
CA GLY A 370 13.27 28.00 38.87
C GLY A 370 13.08 27.12 37.63
N ASP A 371 13.05 27.85 36.55
CA ASP A 371 13.44 27.58 35.16
C ASP A 371 13.38 26.10 34.67
N LEU A 372 12.30 25.75 34.06
CA LEU A 372 12.25 24.65 33.05
C LEU A 372 12.59 25.25 31.68
N ARG A 373 13.87 25.31 31.35
CA ARG A 373 14.31 25.51 29.96
C ARG A 373 14.25 24.15 29.24
N PRO A 374 13.73 24.08 28.00
CA PRO A 374 13.79 22.88 27.21
C PRO A 374 15.24 22.56 26.87
N ARG A 375 15.67 21.35 27.18
CA ARG A 375 16.98 20.84 26.74
C ARG A 375 16.89 20.57 25.23
N SER A 376 17.45 21.49 24.44
CA SER A 376 17.78 21.26 23.04
C SER A 376 18.89 20.21 22.95
N ARG A 377 18.55 18.99 22.52
CA ARG A 377 19.55 18.05 22.02
C ARG A 377 19.49 18.08 20.49
N PHE A 378 20.12 19.05 19.90
CA PHE A 378 20.57 18.98 18.52
C PHE A 378 21.97 19.57 18.48
N SER A 379 22.96 18.70 18.29
CA SER A 379 24.25 19.08 17.74
C SER A 379 24.26 18.63 16.28
N PRO A 380 24.54 19.50 15.33
CA PRO A 380 24.74 19.12 13.92
C PRO A 380 26.13 18.49 13.73
N PRO A 381 26.34 17.81 12.57
CA PRO A 381 27.55 17.11 12.24
C PRO A 381 28.75 18.02 12.02
#